data_ae758f612ac3c3b0ce9e062acf03b0a5
#
_entry.id   ae758f612ac3c3b0ce9e062acf03b0a5
#
_cell.length_a   1.000
_cell.length_b   1.000
_cell.length_c   1.000
_cell.angle_alpha   90.00
_cell.angle_beta   90.00
_cell.angle_gamma   90.00
#
_symmetry.space_group_name_H-M   'P 1'
#
loop_
_entity.id
_entity.type
_entity.pdbx_description
1 polymer ?
#
loop_
_entity_poly.entity_id
_entity_poly.type
_entity_poly.pdbx_seq_one_letter_code
_entity_poly.pdbx_strand_id
1 'polypeptide(L)'
;VAGFSLTDEKARKAQKTNSEDLKTENRGCANMELNPLRMDEYPEITSVVDKYYQSLGDKASFVEAYDNIKVYTKLGKYKDTYVAFARYEMKIKDIYTKVPGLGTVYVCKDKDGGYQVSAAVEEEDIKSYINEIAQHEDVQALIEETQTAYHEAVQSDALLQEALMDLKNAYEDSTGS
;
A
#
# COMPACT_ATOMS: atom_id res chain seq x y z
N VAL A 1 41.52 -3.45 -5.10
CA VAL A 1 41.17 -3.49 -4.87
C VAL A 1 40.69 -3.46 -4.64
N ALA A 2 40.51 -3.38 -4.99
CA ALA A 2 39.95 -3.50 -4.56
C ALA A 2 39.46 -3.46 -4.32
N GLY A 3 39.20 -3.15 -4.62
CA GLY A 3 38.61 -3.43 -4.11
C GLY A 3 38.07 -3.03 -4.02
N PHE A 4 37.94 -2.74 -4.25
CA PHE A 4 37.28 -2.62 -3.84
C PHE A 4 36.89 -2.51 -3.71
N SER A 5 37.06 -2.50 -4.09
CA SER A 5 36.58 -2.69 -3.74
C SER A 5 36.02 -2.78 -3.69
N LEU A 6 35.82 -2.86 -3.92
CA LEU A 6 35.25 -3.21 -3.54
C LEU A 6 34.96 -3.08 -2.90
N THR A 7 35.16 -3.10 -2.93
CA THR A 7 34.82 -3.25 -2.19
C THR A 7 34.38 -2.50 -1.75
N ASP A 8 34.56 -2.04 -1.58
CA ASP A 8 34.14 -1.54 -1.25
C ASP A 8 33.38 -1.04 -1.54
N GLU A 9 33.25 -0.93 -1.89
CA GLU A 9 32.49 -1.04 -2.08
C GLU A 9 32.07 -1.71 -1.85
N LYS A 10 32.69 -2.23 -1.66
CA LYS A 10 32.43 -3.16 -1.15
C LYS A 10 32.19 -3.28 -0.03
N ALA A 11 32.61 -2.85 0.18
CA ALA A 11 32.09 -3.07 1.44
C ALA A 11 31.05 -2.11 1.76
N ARG A 12 31.09 -1.36 1.41
CA ARG A 12 30.08 -0.86 1.45
C ARG A 12 29.18 -1.16 0.84
N LYS A 13 29.61 -1.29 0.63
CA LYS A 13 28.94 -2.04 0.29
C LYS A 13 28.91 -3.10 0.98
N ALA A 14 29.76 -3.11 1.85
CA ALA A 14 29.70 -4.29 2.49
C ALA A 14 28.41 -4.46 3.15
N GLN A 15 27.99 -3.70 3.97
CA GLN A 15 26.74 -3.92 4.47
C GLN A 15 25.70 -3.71 3.48
N LYS A 16 25.94 -2.88 2.60
CA LYS A 16 25.09 -2.76 1.54
C LYS A 16 25.14 -3.96 0.67
N THR A 17 26.30 -4.47 0.49
CA THR A 17 26.51 -5.69 -0.20
C THR A 17 25.77 -6.81 0.47
N ASN A 18 25.83 -6.84 1.77
CA ASN A 18 25.11 -7.85 2.48
C ASN A 18 23.64 -7.72 2.30
N SER A 19 23.14 -6.49 2.18
CA SER A 19 21.77 -6.28 1.90
C SER A 19 21.39 -6.87 0.58
N GLU A 20 22.21 -6.72 -0.43
CA GLU A 20 21.94 -7.31 -1.72
C GLU A 20 21.94 -8.82 -1.64
N ASP A 21 22.87 -9.39 -0.92
CA ASP A 21 22.93 -10.82 -0.75
C ASP A 21 21.68 -11.36 -0.09
N LEU A 22 21.05 -10.57 0.75
CA LEU A 22 19.85 -10.98 1.42
C LEU A 22 18.61 -10.82 0.56
N LYS A 23 18.72 -10.19 -0.60
CA LYS A 23 17.57 -9.98 -1.48
C LYS A 23 17.36 -11.18 -2.37
N THR A 24 16.72 -12.18 -1.82
CA THR A 24 16.34 -13.36 -2.58
C THR A 24 14.96 -13.12 -3.16
N GLU A 25 14.82 -13.30 -4.45
CA GLU A 25 13.52 -13.10 -5.10
C GLU A 25 12.56 -14.21 -4.75
N ASN A 26 11.31 -13.86 -4.58
CA ASN A 26 10.25 -14.84 -4.38
C ASN A 26 9.96 -15.50 -5.71
N ARG A 27 10.04 -16.83 -5.74
CA ARG A 27 9.86 -17.58 -6.96
C ARG A 27 8.43 -17.42 -7.48
N GLY A 28 8.29 -17.04 -8.74
CA GLY A 28 6.99 -16.91 -9.37
C GLY A 28 6.17 -15.74 -8.91
N CYS A 29 6.77 -14.79 -8.21
CA CYS A 29 6.02 -13.68 -7.62
C CYS A 29 5.31 -12.82 -8.66
N ALA A 30 5.86 -12.73 -9.88
CA ALA A 30 5.23 -11.94 -10.94
C ALA A 30 4.11 -12.68 -11.64
N ASN A 31 3.89 -13.96 -11.33
CA ASN A 31 2.85 -14.76 -11.95
C ASN A 31 1.61 -14.75 -11.07
N MET A 32 0.47 -14.33 -11.63
CA MET A 32 -0.76 -14.20 -10.84
C MET A 32 -1.18 -15.52 -10.21
N GLU A 33 -1.04 -16.61 -10.94
CA GLU A 33 -1.50 -17.92 -10.46
C GLU A 33 -0.64 -18.45 -9.33
N LEU A 34 0.65 -18.12 -9.33
CA LEU A 34 1.56 -18.53 -8.28
C LEU A 34 1.58 -17.55 -7.11
N ASN A 35 1.04 -16.37 -7.33
CA ASN A 35 1.00 -15.31 -6.32
C ASN A 35 -0.38 -14.67 -6.33
N PRO A 36 -1.41 -15.44 -5.94
CA PRO A 36 -2.78 -14.91 -5.97
C PRO A 36 -3.02 -13.93 -4.84
N LEU A 37 -4.00 -13.08 -5.06
CA LEU A 37 -4.41 -12.10 -4.06
C LEU A 37 -5.13 -12.85 -2.93
N ARG A 38 -4.68 -12.65 -1.69
CA ARG A 38 -5.24 -13.36 -0.53
C ARG A 38 -5.75 -12.36 0.50
N MET A 39 -6.98 -12.54 0.94
CA MET A 39 -7.59 -11.63 1.90
C MET A 39 -7.31 -12.08 3.33
N ASP A 40 -6.73 -11.18 4.10
CA ASP A 40 -6.47 -11.36 5.54
C ASP A 40 -5.78 -12.70 5.87
N GLU A 41 -4.93 -13.15 4.96
CA GLU A 41 -4.24 -14.41 5.12
C GLU A 41 -3.12 -14.33 6.16
N TYR A 42 -2.52 -13.16 6.30
CA TYR A 42 -1.37 -12.97 7.18
C TYR A 42 -1.78 -12.04 8.32
N PRO A 43 -2.14 -12.59 9.50
CA PRO A 43 -2.66 -11.73 10.58
C PRO A 43 -1.72 -10.62 11.02
N GLU A 44 -0.42 -10.88 11.01
CA GLU A 44 0.54 -9.86 11.42
C GLU A 44 0.59 -8.71 10.42
N ILE A 45 0.49 -9.03 9.13
CA ILE A 45 0.48 -8.01 8.10
C ILE A 45 -0.82 -7.23 8.15
N THR A 46 -1.94 -7.93 8.29
CA THR A 46 -3.24 -7.28 8.47
C THR A 46 -3.19 -6.30 9.63
N SER A 47 -2.60 -6.71 10.74
CA SER A 47 -2.51 -5.87 11.93
C SER A 47 -1.69 -4.61 11.71
N VAL A 48 -0.51 -4.72 11.09
CA VAL A 48 0.32 -3.53 10.89
C VAL A 48 -0.28 -2.59 9.85
N VAL A 49 -0.95 -3.14 8.84
CA VAL A 49 -1.62 -2.29 7.84
C VAL A 49 -2.80 -1.57 8.48
N ASP A 50 -3.57 -2.26 9.29
CA ASP A 50 -4.69 -1.65 10.01
C ASP A 50 -4.19 -0.49 10.88
N LYS A 51 -3.13 -0.72 11.63
CA LYS A 51 -2.57 0.33 12.50
C LYS A 51 -2.08 1.51 11.69
N TYR A 52 -1.51 1.24 10.52
CA TYR A 52 -1.06 2.31 9.65
C TYR A 52 -2.23 3.21 9.23
N TYR A 53 -3.36 2.61 8.84
CA TYR A 53 -4.52 3.41 8.43
C TYR A 53 -5.17 4.13 9.61
N GLN A 54 -5.19 3.51 10.78
CA GLN A 54 -5.69 4.22 11.96
C GLN A 54 -4.83 5.45 12.24
N SER A 55 -3.52 5.31 12.10
CA SER A 55 -2.60 6.44 12.28
C SER A 55 -2.84 7.54 11.25
N LEU A 56 -3.14 7.17 9.99
CA LEU A 56 -3.48 8.15 8.97
C LEU A 56 -4.75 8.91 9.34
N GLY A 57 -5.76 8.21 9.85
CA GLY A 57 -6.99 8.85 10.27
C GLY A 57 -6.75 9.88 11.35
N ASP A 58 -5.87 9.54 12.28
CA ASP A 58 -5.57 10.48 13.38
C ASP A 58 -4.91 11.77 12.89
N LYS A 59 -4.23 11.70 11.75
CA LYS A 59 -3.50 12.86 11.23
C LYS A 59 -4.31 13.74 10.31
N ALA A 60 -5.39 13.21 9.74
CA ALA A 60 -6.20 13.95 8.76
C ALA A 60 -7.37 14.61 9.47
N SER A 61 -7.43 15.93 9.40
CA SER A 61 -8.43 16.69 10.18
C SER A 61 -9.86 16.42 9.73
N PHE A 62 -10.06 16.02 8.47
CA PHE A 62 -11.41 15.78 7.95
C PHE A 62 -11.85 14.32 8.09
N VAL A 63 -10.97 13.43 8.48
CA VAL A 63 -11.29 12.01 8.59
C VAL A 63 -11.63 11.68 10.03
N GLU A 64 -12.78 11.04 10.21
CA GLU A 64 -13.16 10.56 11.54
C GLU A 64 -12.55 9.17 11.79
N ALA A 65 -12.60 8.30 10.78
CA ALA A 65 -12.08 6.94 10.92
C ALA A 65 -11.90 6.28 9.57
N TYR A 66 -11.03 5.26 9.53
CA TYR A 66 -10.98 4.29 8.44
C TYR A 66 -11.58 3.01 8.99
N ASP A 67 -12.70 2.59 8.42
CA ASP A 67 -13.48 1.47 8.92
C ASP A 67 -13.44 0.28 7.96
N ASN A 68 -13.75 -0.89 8.48
CA ASN A 68 -13.91 -2.12 7.70
C ASN A 68 -12.71 -2.39 6.80
N ILE A 69 -11.53 -2.26 7.36
CA ILE A 69 -10.29 -2.45 6.60
C ILE A 69 -10.09 -3.93 6.33
N LYS A 70 -9.98 -4.27 5.05
CA LYS A 70 -9.65 -5.63 4.62
C LYS A 70 -8.35 -5.57 3.87
N VAL A 71 -7.42 -6.44 4.23
CA VAL A 71 -6.07 -6.39 3.70
C VAL A 71 -5.88 -7.57 2.75
N TYR A 72 -5.68 -7.25 1.48
CA TYR A 72 -5.39 -8.23 0.43
C TYR A 72 -3.91 -8.20 0.17
N THR A 73 -3.28 -9.36 0.12
CA THR A 73 -1.82 -9.44 0.10
C THR A 73 -1.33 -10.31 -1.05
N LYS A 74 -0.27 -9.85 -1.70
CA LYS A 74 0.53 -10.65 -2.62
C LYS A 74 1.96 -10.66 -2.12
N LEU A 75 2.71 -11.71 -2.49
CA LEU A 75 4.13 -11.73 -2.16
C LEU A 75 4.82 -10.57 -2.86
N GLY A 76 5.75 -9.96 -2.15
CA GLY A 76 6.61 -8.94 -2.73
C GLY A 76 7.65 -9.57 -3.64
N LYS A 77 8.46 -8.73 -4.27
CA LYS A 77 9.49 -9.22 -5.18
C LYS A 77 10.55 -10.04 -4.45
N TYR A 78 10.84 -9.66 -3.23
CA TYR A 78 11.91 -10.28 -2.45
C TYR A 78 11.38 -11.01 -1.23
N LYS A 79 12.20 -11.93 -0.71
CA LYS A 79 11.83 -12.70 0.48
C LYS A 79 11.46 -11.77 1.64
N ASP A 80 10.45 -12.16 2.38
CA ASP A 80 9.96 -11.43 3.56
C ASP A 80 9.45 -10.04 3.22
N THR A 81 9.01 -9.84 1.98
CA THR A 81 8.33 -8.61 1.57
C THR A 81 6.97 -8.96 0.98
N TYR A 82 6.05 -8.01 1.08
CA TYR A 82 4.68 -8.20 0.64
C TYR A 82 4.15 -6.89 0.09
N VAL A 83 3.19 -7.02 -0.83
CA VAL A 83 2.44 -5.85 -1.31
C VAL A 83 1.02 -6.02 -0.80
N ALA A 84 0.56 -5.06 -0.02
CA ALA A 84 -0.77 -5.12 0.57
C ALA A 84 -1.66 -4.08 -0.05
N PHE A 85 -2.88 -4.51 -0.38
CA PHE A 85 -3.94 -3.63 -0.89
C PHE A 85 -4.99 -3.56 0.20
N ALA A 86 -5.15 -2.38 0.78
CA ALA A 86 -6.09 -2.19 1.88
C ALA A 86 -7.37 -1.58 1.35
N ARG A 87 -8.45 -2.35 1.44
CA ARG A 87 -9.78 -1.91 1.06
C ARG A 87 -10.45 -1.39 2.33
N TYR A 88 -10.86 -0.14 2.33
CA TYR A 88 -11.37 0.49 3.54
C TYR A 88 -12.61 1.31 3.24
N GLU A 89 -13.28 1.76 4.28
CA GLU A 89 -14.38 2.70 4.20
C GLU A 89 -14.02 3.89 5.07
N MET A 90 -13.78 5.03 4.43
CA MET A 90 -13.37 6.24 5.12
C MET A 90 -14.59 7.01 5.58
N LYS A 91 -14.66 7.29 6.89
CA LYS A 91 -15.72 8.11 7.46
C LYS A 91 -15.22 9.54 7.53
N ILE A 92 -15.90 10.42 6.83
CA ILE A 92 -15.61 11.86 6.88
C ILE A 92 -16.46 12.46 8.00
N LYS A 93 -15.88 13.42 8.73
CA LYS A 93 -16.58 14.07 9.84
C LYS A 93 -17.89 14.67 9.35
N ASP A 94 -18.95 14.41 10.09
CA ASP A 94 -20.30 14.95 9.85
C ASP A 94 -20.96 14.45 8.56
N ILE A 95 -20.36 13.47 7.89
CA ILE A 95 -20.96 12.86 6.69
C ILE A 95 -21.33 11.41 7.02
N TYR A 96 -22.57 11.06 6.81
CA TYR A 96 -23.07 9.73 7.16
C TYR A 96 -22.48 8.63 6.28
N THR A 97 -22.46 8.86 4.97
CA THR A 97 -22.05 7.84 4.01
C THR A 97 -20.53 7.69 3.99
N LYS A 98 -20.06 6.48 4.18
CA LYS A 98 -18.62 6.20 4.16
C LYS A 98 -18.12 6.10 2.73
N VAL A 99 -16.86 6.47 2.53
CA VAL A 99 -16.24 6.52 1.22
C VAL A 99 -15.36 5.29 1.05
N PRO A 100 -15.72 4.38 0.13
CA PRO A 100 -14.86 3.22 -0.14
C PRO A 100 -13.57 3.66 -0.82
N GLY A 101 -12.48 3.02 -0.46
CA GLY A 101 -11.19 3.31 -1.06
C GLY A 101 -10.27 2.11 -1.02
N LEU A 102 -9.20 2.22 -1.79
CA LEU A 102 -8.21 1.15 -1.88
C LEU A 102 -6.83 1.79 -1.91
N GLY A 103 -5.99 1.39 -0.97
CA GLY A 103 -4.63 1.89 -0.92
C GLY A 103 -3.64 0.75 -1.07
N THR A 104 -2.44 1.08 -1.55
CA THR A 104 -1.38 0.10 -1.72
C THR A 104 -0.23 0.46 -0.80
N VAL A 105 0.25 -0.51 -0.04
CA VAL A 105 1.42 -0.32 0.81
C VAL A 105 2.36 -1.50 0.66
N TYR A 106 3.63 -1.24 0.89
CA TYR A 106 4.68 -2.25 0.83
C TYR A 106 5.02 -2.64 2.26
N VAL A 107 5.12 -3.94 2.52
CA VAL A 107 5.36 -4.44 3.88
C VAL A 107 6.63 -5.27 3.86
N CYS A 108 7.54 -4.96 4.78
CA CYS A 108 8.80 -5.68 4.92
C CYS A 108 8.93 -6.21 6.33
N LYS A 109 9.51 -7.39 6.42
CA LYS A 109 9.86 -7.94 7.73
C LYS A 109 11.16 -7.30 8.18
N ASP A 110 11.20 -6.82 9.41
CA ASP A 110 12.42 -6.20 9.94
C ASP A 110 13.30 -7.23 10.62
N LYS A 111 14.43 -6.77 11.15
CA LYS A 111 15.42 -7.65 11.77
C LYS A 111 14.89 -8.35 13.01
N ASP A 112 13.95 -7.73 13.68
CA ASP A 112 13.39 -8.27 14.92
C ASP A 112 12.22 -9.21 14.65
N GLY A 113 11.90 -9.46 13.39
CA GLY A 113 10.81 -10.35 13.03
C GLY A 113 9.46 -9.66 12.92
N GLY A 114 9.40 -8.36 13.20
CA GLY A 114 8.18 -7.60 13.02
C GLY A 114 8.04 -7.14 11.59
N TYR A 115 6.89 -6.54 11.29
CA TYR A 115 6.62 -6.03 9.95
C TYR A 115 6.51 -4.52 9.97
N GLN A 116 7.03 -3.88 8.94
CA GLN A 116 6.96 -2.44 8.78
C GLN A 116 6.26 -2.09 7.48
N VAL A 117 5.43 -1.05 7.53
CA VAL A 117 4.67 -0.58 6.38
C VAL A 117 5.37 0.62 5.78
N SER A 118 5.49 0.62 4.45
CA SER A 118 6.02 1.76 3.71
C SER A 118 5.00 2.16 2.64
N ALA A 119 4.52 3.38 2.69
CA ALA A 119 3.59 3.89 1.70
C ALA A 119 4.32 4.51 0.51
N ALA A 120 5.59 4.85 0.68
CA ALA A 120 6.38 5.45 -0.38
C ALA A 120 7.65 4.64 -0.58
N VAL A 121 7.68 3.87 -1.65
CA VAL A 121 8.82 3.03 -2.01
C VAL A 121 9.67 3.80 -3.00
N GLU A 122 10.97 3.86 -2.75
CA GLU A 122 11.86 4.61 -3.63
C GLU A 122 12.66 3.73 -4.58
N GLU A 123 12.83 2.46 -4.25
CA GLU A 123 13.59 1.54 -5.11
C GLU A 123 12.82 1.30 -6.41
N GLU A 124 13.48 1.57 -7.53
CA GLU A 124 12.83 1.50 -8.83
C GLU A 124 12.36 0.10 -9.20
N ASP A 125 13.14 -0.91 -8.83
CA ASP A 125 12.78 -2.29 -9.14
C ASP A 125 11.54 -2.73 -8.38
N ILE A 126 11.38 -2.26 -7.14
CA ILE A 126 10.21 -2.59 -6.34
C ILE A 126 8.99 -1.83 -6.86
N LYS A 127 9.17 -0.56 -7.23
CA LYS A 127 8.08 0.21 -7.83
C LYS A 127 7.59 -0.44 -9.11
N SER A 128 8.51 -0.84 -9.97
CA SER A 128 8.14 -1.52 -11.20
C SER A 128 7.40 -2.82 -10.94
N TYR A 129 7.84 -3.57 -9.95
CA TYR A 129 7.19 -4.81 -9.60
C TYR A 129 5.77 -4.55 -9.10
N ILE A 130 5.59 -3.55 -8.22
CA ILE A 130 4.27 -3.21 -7.70
C ILE A 130 3.34 -2.81 -8.85
N ASN A 131 3.84 -2.01 -9.80
CA ASN A 131 3.04 -1.63 -10.96
C ASN A 131 2.66 -2.84 -11.81
N GLU A 132 3.57 -3.80 -11.92
CA GLU A 132 3.31 -5.00 -12.69
C GLU A 132 2.22 -5.85 -12.06
N ILE A 133 2.30 -6.12 -10.75
CA ILE A 133 1.28 -6.95 -10.12
C ILE A 133 -0.06 -6.22 -10.01
N ALA A 134 -0.05 -4.90 -10.00
CA ALA A 134 -1.30 -4.15 -10.00
C ALA A 134 -2.10 -4.39 -11.27
N GLN A 135 -1.47 -4.86 -12.34
CA GLN A 135 -2.16 -5.18 -13.59
C GLN A 135 -2.73 -6.60 -13.60
N HIS A 136 -2.44 -7.41 -12.60
CA HIS A 136 -3.01 -8.75 -12.51
C HIS A 136 -4.54 -8.65 -12.43
N GLU A 137 -5.22 -9.62 -13.05
CA GLU A 137 -6.67 -9.57 -13.13
C GLU A 137 -7.34 -9.54 -11.77
N ASP A 138 -6.79 -10.26 -10.78
CA ASP A 138 -7.40 -10.28 -9.46
C ASP A 138 -7.28 -8.92 -8.78
N VAL A 139 -6.18 -8.20 -8.97
CA VAL A 139 -6.03 -6.86 -8.42
C VAL A 139 -6.93 -5.88 -9.17
N GLN A 140 -7.00 -6.01 -10.51
CA GLN A 140 -7.87 -5.15 -11.31
C GLN A 140 -9.33 -5.33 -10.92
N ALA A 141 -9.74 -6.56 -10.61
CA ALA A 141 -11.10 -6.82 -10.16
C ALA A 141 -11.39 -6.11 -8.84
N LEU A 142 -10.42 -6.12 -7.92
CA LEU A 142 -10.58 -5.42 -6.66
C LEU A 142 -10.65 -3.90 -6.87
N ILE A 143 -9.85 -3.37 -7.78
CA ILE A 143 -9.90 -1.95 -8.11
C ILE A 143 -11.28 -1.58 -8.67
N GLU A 144 -11.79 -2.38 -9.60
CA GLU A 144 -13.09 -2.12 -10.22
C GLU A 144 -14.21 -2.19 -9.20
N GLU A 145 -14.19 -3.17 -8.32
CA GLU A 145 -15.19 -3.29 -7.28
C GLU A 145 -15.18 -2.05 -6.38
N THR A 146 -13.98 -1.58 -6.03
CA THR A 146 -13.85 -0.42 -5.18
C THR A 146 -14.35 0.84 -5.88
N GLN A 147 -14.01 1.00 -7.17
CA GLN A 147 -14.48 2.16 -7.95
C GLN A 147 -16.00 2.18 -8.07
N THR A 148 -16.59 1.01 -8.30
CA THR A 148 -18.05 0.92 -8.39
C THR A 148 -18.69 1.32 -7.06
N ALA A 149 -18.14 0.79 -5.95
CA ALA A 149 -18.66 1.11 -4.63
C ALA A 149 -18.49 2.60 -4.32
N TYR A 150 -17.38 3.19 -4.75
CA TYR A 150 -17.12 4.61 -4.56
C TYR A 150 -18.17 5.44 -5.29
N HIS A 151 -18.41 5.12 -6.57
CA HIS A 151 -19.39 5.89 -7.36
C HIS A 151 -20.80 5.76 -6.77
N GLU A 152 -21.15 4.56 -6.31
CA GLU A 152 -22.46 4.36 -5.70
C GLU A 152 -22.60 5.18 -4.41
N ALA A 153 -21.57 5.21 -3.59
CA ALA A 153 -21.60 5.99 -2.35
C ALA A 153 -21.76 7.48 -2.66
N VAL A 154 -20.99 7.98 -3.61
CA VAL A 154 -21.04 9.40 -3.97
C VAL A 154 -22.40 9.77 -4.54
N GLN A 155 -22.97 8.92 -5.40
CA GLN A 155 -24.27 9.19 -5.99
C GLN A 155 -25.39 9.17 -4.96
N SER A 156 -25.21 8.42 -3.88
CA SER A 156 -26.26 8.23 -2.89
C SER A 156 -26.37 9.37 -1.87
N ASP A 157 -25.41 10.29 -1.83
CA ASP A 157 -25.34 11.27 -0.75
C ASP A 157 -24.83 12.62 -1.26
N ALA A 158 -25.75 13.59 -1.37
CA ALA A 158 -25.40 14.92 -1.88
C ALA A 158 -24.42 15.66 -0.98
N LEU A 159 -24.53 15.44 0.34
CA LEU A 159 -23.58 16.06 1.26
C LEU A 159 -22.17 15.51 1.07
N LEU A 160 -22.09 14.21 0.77
CA LEU A 160 -20.79 13.60 0.47
C LEU A 160 -20.20 14.19 -0.81
N GLN A 161 -21.03 14.36 -1.86
CA GLN A 161 -20.56 14.97 -3.09
C GLN A 161 -19.98 16.34 -2.83
N GLU A 162 -20.67 17.14 -2.03
CA GLU A 162 -20.24 18.49 -1.72
C GLU A 162 -18.95 18.49 -0.91
N ALA A 163 -18.86 17.61 0.09
CA ALA A 163 -17.66 17.50 0.91
C ALA A 163 -16.44 17.11 0.08
N LEU A 164 -16.61 16.15 -0.83
CA LEU A 164 -15.50 15.72 -1.68
C LEU A 164 -15.08 16.80 -2.66
N MET A 165 -16.04 17.57 -3.17
CA MET A 165 -15.74 18.70 -4.05
C MET A 165 -14.95 19.76 -3.28
N ASP A 166 -15.35 20.05 -2.04
CA ASP A 166 -14.66 21.04 -1.22
C ASP A 166 -13.23 20.61 -0.91
N LEU A 167 -13.02 19.32 -0.63
CA LEU A 167 -11.69 18.80 -0.37
C LEU A 167 -10.82 18.88 -1.62
N LYS A 168 -11.38 18.58 -2.79
CA LYS A 168 -10.65 18.66 -4.04
C LYS A 168 -10.23 20.10 -4.31
N ASN A 169 -11.15 21.03 -4.13
CA ASN A 169 -10.86 22.46 -4.37
C ASN A 169 -9.79 22.96 -3.40
N ALA A 170 -9.86 22.56 -2.15
CA ALA A 170 -8.86 22.97 -1.16
C ALA A 170 -7.48 22.44 -1.53
N TYR A 171 -7.43 21.18 -2.00
CA TYR A 171 -6.17 20.58 -2.42
C TYR A 171 -5.59 21.33 -3.63
N GLU A 172 -6.43 21.64 -4.62
CA GLU A 172 -5.99 22.34 -5.81
C GLU A 172 -5.53 23.76 -5.49
N ASP A 173 -6.23 24.44 -4.58
CA ASP A 173 -5.82 25.77 -4.17
C ASP A 173 -4.47 25.76 -3.48
N SER A 174 -4.19 24.74 -2.68
CA SER A 174 -2.93 24.68 -1.94
C SER A 174 -1.77 24.29 -2.84
N THR A 175 -2.04 23.62 -3.97
CA THR A 175 -0.98 23.15 -4.86
C THR A 175 -0.94 23.90 -6.18
N GLY A 176 -1.99 24.62 -6.50
CA GLY A 176 -2.13 25.26 -7.81
C GLY A 176 -1.60 26.67 -7.88
N SER A 177 -1.11 27.18 -6.80
CA SER A 177 -0.56 28.55 -6.84
C SER A 177 0.89 28.54 -7.28
#